data_a17078f0a2b7c351bdf024a43ef83f9f
#
_entry.id   a17078f0a2b7c351bdf024a43ef83f9f
#
_cell.length_a   1.000
_cell.length_b   1.000
_cell.length_c   1.000
_cell.angle_alpha   90.00
_cell.angle_beta   90.00
_cell.angle_gamma   90.00
#
_symmetry.space_group_name_H-M   'P 1'
#
loop_
_entity.id
_entity.type
_entity.pdbx_description
1 polymer ?
#
loop_
_entity_poly.entity_id
_entity_poly.type
_entity_poly.pdbx_seq_one_letter_code
_entity_poly.pdbx_strand_id
1 'polypeptide(L)'
;MRTRKAKDRSRLIQAAMGQIPCDLTIGNVQFFNVITGEIYPASVDILDGFVVLVREEGQEAVLPSKSYYDGQGRYLIPGYIDTHMHIESTMMIPENLARAILPWGTTTICTDPHEIGNVMGLDGVRFMLENAKKSKLRQYVLAPSCVPSLPGMENAGAEFLAREVGELLDMDDVIGIAEIMDYVGVIHDSERMHTIIDEGLRRGMFLQGHAPYCFGRELAAYRIGGPVSDHESVNADEVRAKLRAGMHINLRASSLIDNLSFLVDGCKDQPWRDFVSVCTDDVHAKDLLTVGHINNVVRKAVASGLDGREVVKMATFNAAREYGFDDLGAIAPGYIADIQLVDALDGSRPKAVFTEGVLVAEDGKYLGGDCKTADYDLPNTVNMPQIAGPESFVLRVPEGYTGDTIRVNVMVSEDGNRILRHVEPVELPVRDGAVDISGDPTLVFVCCANRYGRGGKTIAVYRDFGHHFARQPQLHRQLPRSEGRLPRRRDPARVRRRCLRDRRRAGDAHRPAGCRPHEPEALRRGRRRDRGRAVRARCHQRRTAHPAGDRHHGAAGAAERGHYGYGPRQRRQPDVRTRVCGCGSINQPETEKG
;
A
#
# COMPACT_ATOMS: atom_id res chain seq x y z
N MET A 1 -16.32 12.02 -0.42
CA MET A 1 -16.17 12.48 0.98
C MET A 1 -15.21 13.66 1.01
N ARG A 2 -15.54 14.74 1.72
CA ARG A 2 -14.61 15.86 1.92
C ARG A 2 -13.82 15.61 3.19
N THR A 3 -12.51 15.62 3.05
CA THR A 3 -11.58 15.37 4.17
C THR A 3 -11.43 16.58 5.08
N ARG A 4 -11.64 17.76 4.52
CA ARG A 4 -11.63 19.03 5.25
C ARG A 4 -12.70 19.97 4.69
N LYS A 5 -13.51 20.54 5.57
CA LYS A 5 -14.47 21.59 5.18
C LYS A 5 -13.80 22.95 5.34
N ALA A 6 -13.89 23.80 4.31
CA ALA A 6 -13.50 25.18 4.45
C ALA A 6 -14.29 25.81 5.59
N LYS A 7 -13.60 26.43 6.56
CA LYS A 7 -14.22 27.13 7.69
C LYS A 7 -15.09 28.30 7.21
N ASP A 8 -14.60 29.01 6.19
CA ASP A 8 -15.31 30.11 5.56
C ASP A 8 -15.23 30.03 4.04
N ARG A 9 -16.23 29.38 3.44
CA ARG A 9 -16.34 29.28 1.98
C ARG A 9 -16.45 30.65 1.30
N SER A 10 -17.06 31.65 1.96
CA SER A 10 -17.23 32.97 1.40
C SER A 10 -15.89 33.68 1.21
N ARG A 11 -14.93 33.47 2.12
CA ARG A 11 -13.56 33.97 1.96
C ARG A 11 -12.86 33.40 0.72
N LEU A 12 -12.99 32.10 0.48
CA LEU A 12 -12.41 31.46 -0.71
C LEU A 12 -13.00 32.04 -1.99
N ILE A 13 -14.32 32.28 -2.02
CA ILE A 13 -15.01 32.90 -3.15
C ILE A 13 -14.53 34.35 -3.36
N GLN A 14 -14.42 35.15 -2.29
CA GLN A 14 -13.91 36.54 -2.37
C GLN A 14 -12.46 36.56 -2.88
N ALA A 15 -11.61 35.65 -2.44
CA ALA A 15 -10.23 35.55 -2.94
C ALA A 15 -10.20 35.15 -4.43
N ALA A 16 -11.01 34.19 -4.85
CA ALA A 16 -11.12 33.82 -6.26
C ALA A 16 -11.57 34.96 -7.16
N MET A 17 -12.41 35.86 -6.61
CA MET A 17 -12.86 37.07 -7.29
C MET A 17 -11.90 38.27 -7.12
N GLY A 18 -10.71 38.08 -6.51
CA GLY A 18 -9.72 39.11 -6.30
C GLY A 18 -10.10 40.21 -5.29
N GLN A 19 -11.14 40.00 -4.47
CA GLN A 19 -11.63 40.96 -3.50
C GLN A 19 -10.81 40.99 -2.21
N ILE A 20 -10.16 39.89 -1.88
CA ILE A 20 -9.23 39.74 -0.76
C ILE A 20 -7.96 39.02 -1.21
N PRO A 21 -6.80 39.27 -0.58
CA PRO A 21 -5.56 38.62 -0.97
C PRO A 21 -5.55 37.15 -0.58
N CYS A 22 -4.92 36.30 -1.43
CA CYS A 22 -4.51 34.96 -1.12
C CYS A 22 -3.36 34.96 -0.10
N ASP A 23 -3.13 33.83 0.58
CA ASP A 23 -2.00 33.66 1.49
C ASP A 23 -0.70 33.43 0.74
N LEU A 24 -0.77 32.61 -0.33
CA LEU A 24 0.37 32.19 -1.13
C LEU A 24 -0.03 32.10 -2.60
N THR A 25 0.87 32.56 -3.47
CA THR A 25 0.88 32.20 -4.90
C THR A 25 2.14 31.38 -5.19
N ILE A 26 1.98 30.20 -5.80
CA ILE A 26 3.08 29.42 -6.37
C ILE A 26 3.05 29.68 -7.88
N GLY A 27 4.06 30.35 -8.42
CA GLY A 27 4.11 30.72 -9.84
C GLY A 27 5.36 30.22 -10.54
N ASN A 28 5.46 30.51 -11.84
CA ASN A 28 6.56 30.06 -12.69
C ASN A 28 6.72 28.53 -12.63
N VAL A 29 5.64 27.80 -12.95
CA VAL A 29 5.60 26.34 -12.91
C VAL A 29 5.05 25.76 -14.21
N GLN A 30 5.44 24.51 -14.50
CA GLN A 30 4.76 23.64 -15.47
C GLN A 30 3.72 22.83 -14.70
N PHE A 31 2.48 23.29 -14.71
CA PHE A 31 1.41 22.61 -13.99
C PHE A 31 1.00 21.33 -14.72
N PHE A 32 1.11 20.19 -14.05
CA PHE A 32 0.55 18.93 -14.53
C PHE A 32 -0.86 18.74 -13.94
N ASN A 33 -1.86 18.91 -14.79
CA ASN A 33 -3.24 18.66 -14.43
C ASN A 33 -3.55 17.16 -14.49
N VAL A 34 -3.58 16.50 -13.35
CA VAL A 34 -3.82 15.04 -13.23
C VAL A 34 -5.23 14.62 -13.67
N ILE A 35 -6.18 15.56 -13.79
CA ILE A 35 -7.56 15.29 -14.24
C ILE A 35 -7.62 15.21 -15.76
N THR A 36 -6.96 16.17 -16.46
CA THR A 36 -6.99 16.28 -17.94
C THR A 36 -5.79 15.61 -18.61
N GLY A 37 -4.68 15.40 -17.86
CA GLY A 37 -3.41 14.87 -18.38
C GLY A 37 -2.55 15.93 -19.09
N GLU A 38 -2.95 17.20 -19.07
CA GLU A 38 -2.26 18.31 -19.72
C GLU A 38 -1.12 18.86 -18.86
N ILE A 39 -0.12 19.44 -19.53
CA ILE A 39 0.96 20.19 -18.88
C ILE A 39 0.99 21.57 -19.53
N TYR A 40 0.90 22.61 -18.71
CA TYR A 40 0.91 23.99 -19.19
C TYR A 40 1.52 24.95 -18.14
N PRO A 41 2.10 26.10 -18.57
CA PRO A 41 2.57 27.12 -17.65
C PRO A 41 1.43 27.71 -16.84
N ALA A 42 1.57 27.79 -15.52
CA ALA A 42 0.52 28.29 -14.65
C ALA A 42 1.07 28.89 -13.35
N SER A 43 0.15 29.49 -12.59
CA SER A 43 0.32 29.86 -11.19
C SER A 43 -0.87 29.35 -10.38
N VAL A 44 -0.63 28.99 -9.11
CA VAL A 44 -1.64 28.48 -8.19
C VAL A 44 -1.77 29.42 -7.00
N ASP A 45 -2.97 29.93 -6.78
CA ASP A 45 -3.29 30.82 -5.67
C ASP A 45 -3.98 30.04 -4.55
N ILE A 46 -3.55 30.26 -3.30
CA ILE A 46 -3.93 29.47 -2.13
C ILE A 46 -4.39 30.39 -1.01
N LEU A 47 -5.51 30.02 -0.36
CA LEU A 47 -6.01 30.69 0.84
C LEU A 47 -6.53 29.66 1.84
N ASP A 48 -6.22 29.85 3.14
CA ASP A 48 -6.68 29.01 4.25
C ASP A 48 -6.41 27.51 4.03
N GLY A 49 -5.37 27.18 3.27
CA GLY A 49 -4.96 25.80 2.96
C GLY A 49 -5.69 25.16 1.77
N PHE A 50 -6.49 25.92 1.03
CA PHE A 50 -7.19 25.46 -0.16
C PHE A 50 -6.70 26.16 -1.41
N VAL A 51 -6.71 25.45 -2.53
CA VAL A 51 -6.53 26.04 -3.86
C VAL A 51 -7.72 26.94 -4.17
N VAL A 52 -7.44 28.19 -4.48
CA VAL A 52 -8.43 29.21 -4.85
C VAL A 52 -8.60 29.26 -6.36
N LEU A 53 -7.46 29.33 -7.07
CA LEU A 53 -7.43 29.46 -8.52
C LEU A 53 -6.16 28.84 -9.08
N VAL A 54 -6.28 28.20 -10.24
CA VAL A 54 -5.16 27.83 -11.11
C VAL A 54 -5.24 28.73 -12.32
N ARG A 55 -4.26 29.62 -12.48
CA ARG A 55 -4.21 30.61 -13.57
C ARG A 55 -3.24 30.15 -14.65
N GLU A 56 -3.72 30.01 -15.86
CA GLU A 56 -2.84 29.83 -17.02
C GLU A 56 -2.06 31.13 -17.29
N GLU A 57 -0.82 31.00 -17.70
CA GLU A 57 0.02 32.15 -17.99
C GLU A 57 -0.57 33.00 -19.13
N GLY A 58 -0.76 34.28 -18.87
CA GLY A 58 -1.27 35.27 -19.85
C GLY A 58 -2.80 35.29 -20.05
N GLN A 59 -3.56 34.40 -19.40
CA GLN A 59 -5.02 34.35 -19.58
C GLN A 59 -5.80 35.15 -18.53
N GLU A 60 -5.30 35.24 -17.29
CA GLU A 60 -6.04 35.86 -16.20
C GLU A 60 -5.20 36.92 -15.44
N ALA A 61 -5.89 37.87 -14.82
CA ALA A 61 -5.26 38.84 -13.97
C ALA A 61 -4.63 38.21 -12.73
N VAL A 62 -3.46 38.69 -12.33
CA VAL A 62 -2.78 38.25 -11.11
C VAL A 62 -3.61 38.59 -9.89
N LEU A 63 -3.95 37.60 -9.08
CA LEU A 63 -4.63 37.81 -7.80
C LEU A 63 -3.67 38.44 -6.78
N PRO A 64 -4.16 39.30 -5.89
CA PRO A 64 -3.37 39.79 -4.77
C PRO A 64 -2.97 38.61 -3.88
N SER A 65 -1.71 38.56 -3.45
CA SER A 65 -1.19 37.51 -2.57
C SER A 65 -0.24 38.10 -1.54
N LYS A 66 -0.25 37.53 -0.32
CA LYS A 66 0.65 37.95 0.77
C LYS A 66 2.08 37.46 0.57
N SER A 67 2.24 36.31 -0.08
CA SER A 67 3.54 35.71 -0.36
C SER A 67 3.56 35.07 -1.75
N TYR A 68 4.76 34.92 -2.29
CA TYR A 68 5.01 34.32 -3.59
C TYR A 68 6.15 33.30 -3.46
N TYR A 69 5.95 32.13 -4.05
CA TYR A 69 6.97 31.10 -4.20
C TYR A 69 7.29 30.88 -5.69
N ASP A 70 8.55 31.05 -6.07
CA ASP A 70 9.02 30.82 -7.44
C ASP A 70 9.29 29.33 -7.67
N GLY A 71 8.49 28.70 -8.50
CA GLY A 71 8.63 27.29 -8.88
C GLY A 71 9.79 27.03 -9.84
N GLN A 72 10.44 28.06 -10.39
CA GLN A 72 11.62 27.97 -11.25
C GLN A 72 11.42 27.08 -12.48
N GLY A 73 10.23 27.10 -13.06
CA GLY A 73 9.88 26.33 -14.25
C GLY A 73 9.72 24.82 -14.00
N ARG A 74 9.68 24.36 -12.74
CA ARG A 74 9.50 22.96 -12.39
C ARG A 74 8.08 22.48 -12.58
N TYR A 75 7.90 21.15 -12.65
CA TYR A 75 6.56 20.57 -12.61
C TYR A 75 5.95 20.75 -11.24
N LEU A 76 4.71 21.25 -11.24
CA LEU A 76 3.86 21.36 -10.07
C LEU A 76 2.82 20.24 -10.15
N ILE A 77 2.83 19.35 -9.15
CA ILE A 77 1.95 18.18 -9.06
C ILE A 77 1.33 18.08 -7.67
N PRO A 78 0.21 17.32 -7.50
CA PRO A 78 -0.33 17.06 -6.17
C PRO A 78 0.65 16.28 -5.30
N GLY A 79 0.52 16.41 -3.99
CA GLY A 79 1.19 15.54 -3.03
C GLY A 79 0.78 14.07 -3.22
N TYR A 80 1.72 13.15 -3.07
CA TYR A 80 1.45 11.72 -3.17
C TYR A 80 0.60 11.22 -2.00
N ILE A 81 -0.24 10.23 -2.30
CA ILE A 81 -1.08 9.52 -1.34
C ILE A 81 -0.63 8.06 -1.31
N ASP A 82 -0.28 7.57 -0.12
CA ASP A 82 -0.07 6.14 0.10
C ASP A 82 -1.40 5.49 0.50
N THR A 83 -1.87 4.55 -0.31
CA THR A 83 -3.17 3.92 -0.08
C THR A 83 -3.15 2.78 0.92
N HIS A 84 -1.97 2.28 1.30
CA HIS A 84 -1.83 1.25 2.32
C HIS A 84 -0.41 1.18 2.85
N MET A 85 -0.27 1.33 4.16
CA MET A 85 1.01 1.12 4.83
C MET A 85 0.86 0.74 6.31
N HIS A 86 1.92 0.11 6.84
CA HIS A 86 2.10 -0.16 8.26
C HIS A 86 3.20 0.75 8.81
N ILE A 87 2.82 1.71 9.67
CA ILE A 87 3.80 2.64 10.28
C ILE A 87 4.78 1.86 11.15
N GLU A 88 4.30 0.81 11.80
CA GLU A 88 5.06 -0.05 12.72
C GLU A 88 6.27 -0.69 12.04
N SER A 89 6.17 -1.09 10.79
CA SER A 89 7.29 -1.65 10.00
C SER A 89 8.44 -0.68 9.83
N THR A 90 8.18 0.63 9.94
CA THR A 90 9.22 1.68 9.91
C THR A 90 9.98 1.82 11.22
N MET A 91 9.53 1.17 12.31
CA MET A 91 10.01 1.36 13.69
C MET A 91 9.86 2.81 14.19
N MET A 92 8.94 3.57 13.62
CA MET A 92 8.64 4.94 14.01
C MET A 92 7.21 5.07 14.54
N ILE A 93 6.97 6.15 15.27
CA ILE A 93 5.62 6.61 15.61
C ILE A 93 5.12 7.57 14.53
N PRO A 94 3.80 7.79 14.39
CA PRO A 94 3.20 8.63 13.36
C PRO A 94 3.81 10.05 13.26
N GLU A 95 4.07 10.71 14.39
CA GLU A 95 4.68 12.06 14.41
C GLU A 95 6.08 12.08 13.77
N ASN A 96 6.88 11.05 14.01
CA ASN A 96 8.24 10.95 13.48
C ASN A 96 8.28 10.51 12.02
N LEU A 97 7.28 9.73 11.57
CA LEU A 97 7.17 9.31 10.18
C LEU A 97 7.05 10.51 9.24
N ALA A 98 6.31 11.55 9.64
CA ALA A 98 6.15 12.76 8.84
C ALA A 98 7.49 13.37 8.41
N ARG A 99 8.47 13.39 9.31
CA ARG A 99 9.82 13.87 9.02
C ARG A 99 10.54 13.03 7.96
N ALA A 100 10.28 11.73 7.97
CA ALA A 100 10.92 10.81 7.04
C ALA A 100 10.33 10.86 5.63
N ILE A 101 9.00 11.06 5.48
CA ILE A 101 8.32 10.89 4.18
C ILE A 101 7.87 12.19 3.51
N LEU A 102 7.56 13.26 4.25
CA LEU A 102 7.20 14.55 3.64
C LEU A 102 8.27 15.08 2.66
N PRO A 103 9.60 14.98 2.96
CA PRO A 103 10.63 15.39 2.01
C PRO A 103 10.68 14.56 0.72
N TRP A 104 9.94 13.46 0.64
CA TRP A 104 9.79 12.62 -0.53
C TRP A 104 8.47 12.85 -1.28
N GLY A 105 7.66 13.83 -0.84
CA GLY A 105 6.44 14.25 -1.51
C GLY A 105 5.17 13.51 -1.11
N THR A 106 5.23 12.55 -0.19
CA THR A 106 4.02 11.91 0.34
C THR A 106 3.40 12.81 1.40
N THR A 107 2.20 13.32 1.13
CA THR A 107 1.47 14.26 2.01
C THR A 107 0.30 13.61 2.73
N THR A 108 -0.17 12.46 2.24
CA THR A 108 -1.29 11.71 2.82
C THR A 108 -0.95 10.23 2.86
N ILE A 109 -1.34 9.55 3.94
CA ILE A 109 -1.25 8.09 4.09
C ILE A 109 -2.56 7.53 4.63
N CYS A 110 -2.92 6.31 4.18
CA CYS A 110 -3.96 5.48 4.74
C CYS A 110 -3.27 4.28 5.41
N THR A 111 -3.36 4.20 6.74
CA THR A 111 -2.56 3.24 7.53
C THR A 111 -3.45 2.20 8.19
N ASP A 112 -2.96 0.97 8.25
CA ASP A 112 -3.53 -0.14 9.01
C ASP A 112 -2.66 -0.41 10.24
N PRO A 113 -3.06 0.01 11.45
CA PRO A 113 -2.30 -0.20 12.67
C PRO A 113 -2.60 -1.55 13.32
N HIS A 114 -2.65 -2.65 12.56
CA HIS A 114 -2.99 -3.95 13.11
C HIS A 114 -1.86 -4.55 13.97
N GLU A 115 -0.60 -4.21 13.73
CA GLU A 115 0.52 -4.69 14.56
C GLU A 115 0.44 -4.12 15.99
N ILE A 116 0.22 -2.82 16.13
CA ILE A 116 0.03 -2.24 17.47
C ILE A 116 -1.31 -2.67 18.06
N GLY A 117 -2.35 -2.82 17.24
CA GLY A 117 -3.63 -3.40 17.62
C GLY A 117 -3.46 -4.81 18.20
N ASN A 118 -2.63 -5.63 17.57
CA ASN A 118 -2.28 -6.97 18.02
C ASN A 118 -1.55 -6.94 19.39
N VAL A 119 -0.70 -5.95 19.64
CA VAL A 119 0.11 -5.85 20.87
C VAL A 119 -0.65 -5.18 22.00
N MET A 120 -1.41 -4.12 21.72
CA MET A 120 -2.01 -3.24 22.73
C MET A 120 -3.54 -3.11 22.62
N GLY A 121 -4.16 -3.81 21.67
CA GLY A 121 -5.60 -3.70 21.45
C GLY A 121 -6.03 -2.31 20.98
N LEU A 122 -7.23 -1.91 21.35
CA LEU A 122 -7.81 -0.61 20.97
C LEU A 122 -6.95 0.58 21.42
N ASP A 123 -6.28 0.48 22.55
CA ASP A 123 -5.45 1.58 23.07
C ASP A 123 -4.23 1.83 22.17
N GLY A 124 -3.69 0.79 21.55
CA GLY A 124 -2.63 0.92 20.53
C GLY A 124 -3.10 1.70 19.31
N VAL A 125 -4.27 1.37 18.80
CA VAL A 125 -4.86 2.07 17.64
C VAL A 125 -5.18 3.53 18.00
N ARG A 126 -5.78 3.79 19.17
CA ARG A 126 -6.02 5.15 19.67
C ARG A 126 -4.73 5.97 19.79
N PHE A 127 -3.65 5.34 20.30
CA PHE A 127 -2.35 5.99 20.33
C PHE A 127 -1.87 6.43 18.94
N MET A 128 -2.00 5.57 17.95
CA MET A 128 -1.60 5.91 16.56
C MET A 128 -2.42 7.08 16.02
N LEU A 129 -3.75 7.08 16.23
CA LEU A 129 -4.63 8.19 15.84
C LEU A 129 -4.25 9.51 16.51
N GLU A 130 -4.06 9.52 17.83
CA GLU A 130 -3.75 10.74 18.57
C GLU A 130 -2.34 11.26 18.27
N ASN A 131 -1.37 10.37 18.06
CA ASN A 131 -0.02 10.76 17.73
C ASN A 131 0.06 11.36 16.30
N ALA A 132 -0.72 10.84 15.35
CA ALA A 132 -0.80 11.35 13.98
C ALA A 132 -1.16 12.85 13.93
N LYS A 133 -2.06 13.31 14.80
CA LYS A 133 -2.51 14.71 14.89
C LYS A 133 -1.40 15.71 15.22
N LYS A 134 -0.25 15.24 15.68
CA LYS A 134 0.89 16.09 16.06
C LYS A 134 1.80 16.48 14.90
N SER A 135 1.53 15.96 13.70
CA SER A 135 2.35 16.20 12.51
C SER A 135 1.60 16.94 11.41
N LYS A 136 2.31 17.38 10.39
CA LYS A 136 1.75 17.98 9.17
C LYS A 136 1.46 16.95 8.07
N LEU A 137 1.78 15.69 8.30
CA LEU A 137 1.41 14.58 7.44
C LEU A 137 -0.07 14.25 7.70
N ARG A 138 -0.87 14.23 6.67
CA ARG A 138 -2.27 13.79 6.77
C ARG A 138 -2.29 12.26 6.90
N GLN A 139 -2.90 11.77 7.97
CA GLN A 139 -2.95 10.35 8.27
C GLN A 139 -4.39 9.94 8.54
N TYR A 140 -4.87 8.98 7.76
CA TYR A 140 -6.13 8.30 7.97
C TYR A 140 -5.86 6.89 8.44
N VAL A 141 -6.71 6.39 9.31
CA VAL A 141 -6.61 5.05 9.87
C VAL A 141 -7.73 4.19 9.30
N LEU A 142 -7.40 2.95 9.00
CA LEU A 142 -8.36 1.89 8.73
C LEU A 142 -8.47 1.01 9.97
N ALA A 143 -9.68 0.64 10.36
CA ALA A 143 -9.92 -0.20 11.53
C ALA A 143 -9.41 -1.63 11.26
N PRO A 144 -8.44 -2.16 12.01
CA PRO A 144 -7.93 -3.50 11.80
C PRO A 144 -9.01 -4.58 11.89
N SER A 145 -9.06 -5.48 10.91
CA SER A 145 -9.93 -6.66 10.90
C SER A 145 -9.19 -7.96 11.20
N CYS A 146 -7.86 -7.90 11.24
CA CYS A 146 -6.96 -9.05 11.32
C CYS A 146 -6.20 -9.12 12.68
N VAL A 147 -6.93 -8.95 13.77
CA VAL A 147 -6.41 -9.13 15.14
C VAL A 147 -7.22 -10.21 15.86
N PRO A 148 -6.80 -11.49 15.78
CA PRO A 148 -5.76 -12.07 14.92
C PRO A 148 -6.22 -12.21 13.46
N SER A 149 -5.25 -12.40 12.53
CA SER A 149 -5.56 -12.66 11.12
C SER A 149 -6.33 -13.98 10.95
N LEU A 150 -5.83 -15.07 11.59
CA LEU A 150 -6.44 -16.39 11.57
C LEU A 150 -6.66 -16.90 13.00
N PRO A 151 -7.88 -16.81 13.53
CA PRO A 151 -8.22 -17.33 14.85
C PRO A 151 -7.83 -18.81 15.00
N GLY A 152 -7.21 -19.12 16.15
CA GLY A 152 -6.78 -20.49 16.46
C GLY A 152 -5.45 -20.92 15.82
N MET A 153 -4.95 -20.20 14.82
CA MET A 153 -3.64 -20.45 14.20
C MET A 153 -2.59 -19.41 14.59
N GLU A 154 -3.02 -18.24 14.97
CA GLU A 154 -2.17 -17.11 15.36
C GLU A 154 -2.44 -16.71 16.81
N ASN A 155 -1.36 -16.35 17.54
CA ASN A 155 -1.46 -15.81 18.88
C ASN A 155 -1.41 -14.29 18.86
N ALA A 156 -2.54 -13.65 19.10
CA ALA A 156 -2.65 -12.22 19.23
C ALA A 156 -2.68 -11.78 20.72
N GLY A 157 -2.28 -10.55 21.01
CA GLY A 157 -2.40 -9.94 22.32
C GLY A 157 -3.81 -9.42 22.61
N ALA A 158 -4.59 -9.19 21.55
CA ALA A 158 -5.98 -8.75 21.60
C ALA A 158 -6.82 -9.52 20.59
N GLU A 159 -8.13 -9.32 20.62
CA GLU A 159 -9.06 -9.84 19.63
C GLU A 159 -10.01 -8.74 19.20
N PHE A 160 -10.08 -8.50 17.87
CA PHE A 160 -11.00 -7.54 17.28
C PHE A 160 -12.13 -8.30 16.58
N LEU A 161 -13.32 -8.10 17.12
CA LEU A 161 -14.58 -8.57 16.57
C LEU A 161 -15.40 -7.38 16.10
N ALA A 162 -16.64 -7.60 15.70
CA ALA A 162 -17.55 -6.55 15.24
C ALA A 162 -17.66 -5.36 16.22
N ARG A 163 -17.61 -5.63 17.53
CA ARG A 163 -17.68 -4.58 18.56
C ARG A 163 -16.47 -3.65 18.51
N GLU A 164 -15.26 -4.21 18.52
CA GLU A 164 -13.99 -3.45 18.51
C GLU A 164 -13.85 -2.67 17.20
N VAL A 165 -14.13 -3.33 16.07
CA VAL A 165 -14.11 -2.68 14.74
C VAL A 165 -15.15 -1.57 14.67
N GLY A 166 -16.37 -1.81 15.13
CA GLY A 166 -17.44 -0.80 15.18
C GLY A 166 -17.07 0.42 16.02
N GLU A 167 -16.42 0.21 17.19
CA GLU A 167 -15.93 1.30 18.04
C GLU A 167 -14.86 2.15 17.34
N LEU A 168 -13.94 1.53 16.61
CA LEU A 168 -12.94 2.25 15.82
C LEU A 168 -13.57 3.03 14.67
N LEU A 169 -14.53 2.45 13.95
CA LEU A 169 -15.22 3.09 12.82
C LEU A 169 -16.04 4.32 13.22
N ASP A 170 -16.37 4.46 14.51
CA ASP A 170 -17.06 5.64 15.05
C ASP A 170 -16.10 6.78 15.45
N MET A 171 -14.78 6.59 15.34
CA MET A 171 -13.76 7.61 15.63
C MET A 171 -13.50 8.53 14.44
N ASP A 172 -13.20 9.80 14.72
CA ASP A 172 -12.72 10.73 13.69
C ASP A 172 -11.41 10.21 13.07
N ASP A 173 -11.22 10.45 11.77
CA ASP A 173 -10.06 10.03 10.97
C ASP A 173 -9.93 8.50 10.75
N VAL A 174 -10.90 7.69 11.20
CA VAL A 174 -11.05 6.30 10.80
C VAL A 174 -12.00 6.23 9.60
N ILE A 175 -11.48 5.78 8.45
CA ILE A 175 -12.17 5.93 7.16
C ILE A 175 -12.66 4.63 6.53
N GLY A 176 -12.41 3.49 7.18
CA GLY A 176 -12.82 2.18 6.67
C GLY A 176 -12.29 1.04 7.49
N ILE A 177 -12.51 -0.17 7.00
CA ILE A 177 -11.91 -1.40 7.52
C ILE A 177 -10.61 -1.66 6.77
N ALA A 178 -9.55 -1.95 7.52
CA ALA A 178 -8.23 -2.30 7.04
C ALA A 178 -8.23 -3.65 6.30
N GLU A 179 -7.07 -4.05 5.81
CA GLU A 179 -6.91 -5.25 5.02
C GLU A 179 -7.63 -6.48 5.61
N ILE A 180 -8.53 -7.05 4.80
CA ILE A 180 -9.31 -8.23 5.17
C ILE A 180 -8.52 -9.48 4.76
N MET A 181 -7.58 -9.90 5.66
CA MET A 181 -6.65 -11.01 5.41
C MET A 181 -7.32 -12.39 5.48
N ASP A 182 -8.36 -12.56 6.31
CA ASP A 182 -9.12 -13.80 6.38
C ASP A 182 -10.08 -13.93 5.19
N TYR A 183 -9.51 -13.96 3.97
CA TYR A 183 -10.32 -14.10 2.77
C TYR A 183 -11.06 -15.44 2.71
N VAL A 184 -10.50 -16.49 3.34
CA VAL A 184 -11.15 -17.80 3.46
C VAL A 184 -12.42 -17.68 4.31
N GLY A 185 -12.35 -16.94 5.42
CA GLY A 185 -13.53 -16.63 6.23
C GLY A 185 -14.60 -15.87 5.44
N VAL A 186 -14.19 -14.94 4.57
CA VAL A 186 -15.12 -14.18 3.72
C VAL A 186 -15.80 -15.08 2.69
N ILE A 187 -15.03 -15.89 1.93
CA ILE A 187 -15.59 -16.73 0.86
C ILE A 187 -16.47 -17.88 1.38
N HIS A 188 -16.32 -18.24 2.65
CA HIS A 188 -17.15 -19.22 3.33
C HIS A 188 -18.22 -18.60 4.22
N ASP A 189 -18.39 -17.27 4.17
CA ASP A 189 -19.38 -16.50 4.93
C ASP A 189 -19.34 -16.84 6.44
N SER A 190 -18.11 -16.88 7.00
CA SER A 190 -17.93 -17.13 8.43
C SER A 190 -18.58 -16.03 9.26
N GLU A 191 -19.22 -16.39 10.38
CA GLU A 191 -19.90 -15.44 11.27
C GLU A 191 -19.00 -14.28 11.71
N ARG A 192 -17.71 -14.58 12.00
CA ARG A 192 -16.73 -13.57 12.38
C ARG A 192 -16.54 -12.52 11.28
N MET A 193 -16.21 -12.96 10.06
CA MET A 193 -15.93 -12.02 8.97
C MET A 193 -17.20 -11.31 8.50
N HIS A 194 -18.31 -12.02 8.43
CA HIS A 194 -19.60 -11.45 8.09
C HIS A 194 -19.96 -10.27 9.02
N THR A 195 -19.90 -10.49 10.33
CA THR A 195 -20.27 -9.46 11.32
C THR A 195 -19.29 -8.29 11.36
N ILE A 196 -17.98 -8.52 11.16
CA ILE A 196 -16.97 -7.45 11.05
C ILE A 196 -17.24 -6.59 9.80
N ILE A 197 -17.44 -7.24 8.65
CA ILE A 197 -17.69 -6.54 7.39
C ILE A 197 -18.99 -5.72 7.45
N ASP A 198 -20.02 -6.25 8.08
CA ASP A 198 -21.29 -5.55 8.26
C ASP A 198 -21.14 -4.23 9.03
N GLU A 199 -20.17 -4.13 9.96
CA GLU A 199 -19.90 -2.87 10.64
C GLU A 199 -19.47 -1.76 9.66
N GLY A 200 -18.64 -2.09 8.67
CA GLY A 200 -18.23 -1.17 7.61
C GLY A 200 -19.34 -0.87 6.62
N LEU A 201 -20.02 -1.90 6.12
CA LEU A 201 -21.09 -1.76 5.13
C LEU A 201 -22.25 -0.90 5.65
N ARG A 202 -22.68 -1.10 6.90
CA ARG A 202 -23.77 -0.30 7.52
C ARG A 202 -23.43 1.19 7.63
N ARG A 203 -22.13 1.53 7.74
CA ARG A 203 -21.65 2.90 7.81
C ARG A 203 -21.27 3.48 6.44
N GLY A 204 -21.34 2.68 5.36
CA GLY A 204 -20.91 3.09 4.03
C GLY A 204 -19.40 3.35 3.95
N MET A 205 -18.61 2.64 4.77
CA MET A 205 -17.17 2.80 4.88
C MET A 205 -16.43 1.99 3.82
N PHE A 206 -15.18 2.37 3.55
CA PHE A 206 -14.26 1.64 2.67
C PHE A 206 -13.86 0.29 3.28
N LEU A 207 -13.75 -0.74 2.44
CA LEU A 207 -13.34 -2.09 2.85
C LEU A 207 -12.12 -2.50 2.04
N GLN A 208 -10.95 -2.50 2.68
CA GLN A 208 -9.70 -2.85 2.03
C GLN A 208 -9.53 -4.37 1.95
N GLY A 209 -9.10 -4.85 0.80
CA GLY A 209 -8.89 -6.28 0.60
C GLY A 209 -7.42 -6.70 0.65
N HIS A 210 -7.24 -7.99 0.93
CA HIS A 210 -5.97 -8.72 0.97
C HIS A 210 -6.22 -10.17 0.62
N ALA A 211 -6.08 -10.55 -0.64
CA ALA A 211 -6.43 -11.89 -1.09
C ALA A 211 -5.44 -12.41 -2.14
N PRO A 212 -4.21 -12.82 -1.73
CA PRO A 212 -3.25 -13.42 -2.65
C PRO A 212 -3.79 -14.73 -3.24
N TYR A 213 -3.48 -14.99 -4.53
CA TYR A 213 -3.90 -16.18 -5.26
C TYR A 213 -5.41 -16.44 -5.32
N CYS A 214 -6.23 -15.42 -5.09
CA CYS A 214 -7.68 -15.50 -5.17
C CYS A 214 -8.17 -15.30 -6.61
N PHE A 215 -8.83 -16.29 -7.19
CA PHE A 215 -9.29 -16.31 -8.58
C PHE A 215 -10.72 -16.85 -8.74
N GLY A 216 -11.30 -16.61 -9.89
CA GLY A 216 -12.55 -17.25 -10.33
C GLY A 216 -13.70 -17.07 -9.36
N ARG A 217 -14.29 -18.18 -8.87
CA ARG A 217 -15.43 -18.16 -7.97
C ARG A 217 -15.09 -17.62 -6.59
N GLU A 218 -13.91 -17.92 -6.09
CA GLU A 218 -13.43 -17.42 -4.80
C GLU A 218 -13.26 -15.90 -4.85
N LEU A 219 -12.66 -15.37 -5.92
CA LEU A 219 -12.54 -13.94 -6.12
C LEU A 219 -13.92 -13.26 -6.22
N ALA A 220 -14.87 -13.88 -6.91
CA ALA A 220 -16.22 -13.36 -7.00
C ALA A 220 -16.90 -13.35 -5.62
N ALA A 221 -16.76 -14.44 -4.83
CA ALA A 221 -17.31 -14.52 -3.48
C ALA A 221 -16.67 -13.47 -2.55
N TYR A 222 -15.33 -13.33 -2.60
CA TYR A 222 -14.60 -12.34 -1.82
C TYR A 222 -15.06 -10.90 -2.15
N ARG A 223 -15.18 -10.57 -3.44
CA ARG A 223 -15.66 -9.26 -3.88
C ARG A 223 -17.11 -8.99 -3.48
N ILE A 224 -17.99 -9.99 -3.58
CA ILE A 224 -19.39 -9.90 -3.13
C ILE A 224 -19.45 -9.72 -1.61
N GLY A 225 -18.56 -10.38 -0.86
CA GLY A 225 -18.44 -10.28 0.58
C GLY A 225 -18.06 -8.90 1.10
N GLY A 226 -17.65 -7.95 0.21
CA GLY A 226 -17.45 -6.54 0.60
C GLY A 226 -16.15 -5.89 0.17
N PRO A 227 -14.97 -6.54 0.22
CA PRO A 227 -13.70 -5.91 -0.13
C PRO A 227 -13.69 -5.32 -1.53
N VAL A 228 -13.18 -4.09 -1.67
CA VAL A 228 -13.23 -3.32 -2.94
C VAL A 228 -11.87 -3.11 -3.57
N SER A 229 -10.78 -3.36 -2.83
CA SER A 229 -9.41 -3.20 -3.31
C SER A 229 -8.56 -4.43 -3.02
N ASP A 230 -7.33 -4.46 -3.54
CA ASP A 230 -6.31 -5.46 -3.21
C ASP A 230 -4.91 -4.89 -3.46
N HIS A 231 -4.00 -5.10 -2.52
CA HIS A 231 -2.58 -4.73 -2.61
C HIS A 231 -1.66 -5.96 -2.57
N GLU A 232 -2.22 -7.17 -2.35
CA GLU A 232 -1.45 -8.39 -2.12
C GLU A 232 -1.32 -9.29 -3.37
N SER A 233 -1.70 -8.77 -4.55
CA SER A 233 -1.48 -9.48 -5.81
C SER A 233 0.00 -9.79 -6.01
N VAL A 234 0.34 -11.01 -6.43
CA VAL A 234 1.74 -11.47 -6.56
C VAL A 234 2.23 -11.49 -8.00
N ASN A 235 1.33 -11.49 -8.98
CA ASN A 235 1.67 -11.59 -10.40
C ASN A 235 0.66 -10.86 -11.31
N ALA A 236 1.02 -10.77 -12.60
CA ALA A 236 0.22 -10.09 -13.61
C ALA A 236 -1.18 -10.67 -13.82
N ASP A 237 -1.34 -11.98 -13.65
CA ASP A 237 -2.63 -12.65 -13.88
C ASP A 237 -3.63 -12.33 -12.77
N GLU A 238 -3.16 -12.23 -11.52
CA GLU A 238 -3.99 -11.76 -10.41
C GLU A 238 -4.45 -10.33 -10.61
N VAL A 239 -3.53 -9.41 -10.96
CA VAL A 239 -3.88 -8.01 -11.23
C VAL A 239 -4.98 -7.94 -12.30
N ARG A 240 -4.83 -8.67 -13.41
CA ARG A 240 -5.85 -8.72 -14.48
C ARG A 240 -7.18 -9.29 -14.00
N ALA A 241 -7.14 -10.37 -13.23
CA ALA A 241 -8.34 -11.03 -12.73
C ALA A 241 -9.13 -10.13 -11.78
N LYS A 242 -8.45 -9.48 -10.84
CA LYS A 242 -9.05 -8.60 -9.84
C LYS A 242 -9.58 -7.30 -10.47
N LEU A 243 -8.85 -6.69 -11.41
CA LEU A 243 -9.36 -5.54 -12.17
C LEU A 243 -10.64 -5.90 -12.96
N ARG A 244 -10.68 -7.09 -13.60
CA ARG A 244 -11.88 -7.59 -14.28
C ARG A 244 -13.04 -7.88 -13.35
N ALA A 245 -12.76 -8.19 -12.09
CA ALA A 245 -13.77 -8.35 -11.05
C ALA A 245 -14.24 -7.00 -10.45
N GLY A 246 -13.72 -5.86 -10.94
CA GLY A 246 -14.09 -4.52 -10.47
C GLY A 246 -13.45 -4.15 -9.14
N MET A 247 -12.31 -4.74 -8.81
CA MET A 247 -11.51 -4.35 -7.65
C MET A 247 -10.50 -3.27 -8.01
N HIS A 248 -10.23 -2.37 -7.10
CA HIS A 248 -9.13 -1.42 -7.19
C HIS A 248 -7.82 -2.12 -6.84
N ILE A 249 -6.77 -1.90 -7.63
CA ILE A 249 -5.46 -2.53 -7.42
C ILE A 249 -4.43 -1.50 -6.97
N ASN A 250 -3.78 -1.78 -5.85
CA ASN A 250 -2.68 -0.98 -5.35
C ASN A 250 -1.36 -1.65 -5.76
N LEU A 251 -0.63 -1.03 -6.69
CA LEU A 251 0.69 -1.49 -7.11
C LEU A 251 1.67 -1.27 -5.96
N ARG A 252 2.09 -2.36 -5.35
CA ARG A 252 2.91 -2.34 -4.14
C ARG A 252 4.41 -2.41 -4.42
N ALA A 253 5.19 -1.57 -3.70
CA ALA A 253 6.64 -1.74 -3.61
C ALA A 253 7.10 -1.61 -2.16
N SER A 254 7.18 -2.72 -1.46
CA SER A 254 7.60 -2.78 -0.06
C SER A 254 9.10 -3.06 0.09
N SER A 255 9.61 -2.94 1.32
CA SER A 255 10.97 -3.36 1.67
C SER A 255 11.13 -4.87 1.73
N LEU A 256 10.02 -5.61 1.88
CA LEU A 256 10.01 -7.06 2.04
C LEU A 256 9.84 -7.78 0.70
N ILE A 257 9.00 -7.26 -0.18
CA ILE A 257 8.61 -7.89 -1.44
C ILE A 257 8.80 -6.90 -2.59
N ASP A 258 9.63 -7.25 -3.55
CA ASP A 258 9.90 -6.46 -4.75
C ASP A 258 9.40 -7.19 -6.01
N ASN A 259 8.08 -7.16 -6.21
CA ASN A 259 7.41 -7.76 -7.36
C ASN A 259 6.67 -6.75 -8.25
N LEU A 260 6.93 -5.44 -8.05
CA LEU A 260 6.20 -4.38 -8.72
C LEU A 260 6.20 -4.50 -10.24
N SER A 261 7.31 -4.92 -10.87
CA SER A 261 7.38 -5.10 -12.32
C SER A 261 6.36 -6.11 -12.84
N PHE A 262 6.14 -7.22 -12.12
CA PHE A 262 5.11 -8.21 -12.46
C PHE A 262 3.70 -7.67 -12.30
N LEU A 263 3.47 -6.81 -11.29
CA LEU A 263 2.17 -6.16 -11.09
C LEU A 263 1.88 -5.16 -12.22
N VAL A 264 2.87 -4.38 -12.64
CA VAL A 264 2.79 -3.46 -13.78
C VAL A 264 2.44 -4.22 -15.06
N ASP A 265 3.03 -5.39 -15.31
CA ASP A 265 2.70 -6.23 -16.46
C ASP A 265 1.22 -6.67 -16.48
N GLY A 266 0.56 -6.64 -15.34
CA GLY A 266 -0.88 -6.94 -15.24
C GLY A 266 -1.79 -5.81 -15.71
N CYS A 267 -1.32 -4.55 -15.74
CA CYS A 267 -2.15 -3.40 -16.06
C CYS A 267 -1.60 -2.48 -17.17
N LYS A 268 -0.32 -2.56 -17.55
CA LYS A 268 0.31 -1.60 -18.49
C LYS A 268 -0.33 -1.52 -19.86
N ASP A 269 -0.87 -2.63 -20.38
CA ASP A 269 -1.49 -2.71 -21.70
C ASP A 269 -2.99 -2.42 -21.68
N GLN A 270 -3.57 -2.08 -20.52
CA GLN A 270 -4.98 -1.75 -20.41
C GLN A 270 -5.23 -0.29 -20.82
N PRO A 271 -6.31 -0.01 -21.56
CA PRO A 271 -6.63 1.36 -22.00
C PRO A 271 -7.07 2.27 -20.86
N TRP A 272 -7.62 1.70 -19.78
CA TRP A 272 -8.13 2.43 -18.61
C TRP A 272 -7.49 1.90 -17.35
N ARG A 273 -6.91 2.80 -16.56
CA ARG A 273 -6.21 2.49 -15.31
C ARG A 273 -6.73 3.30 -14.12
N ASP A 274 -7.99 3.74 -14.18
CA ASP A 274 -8.60 4.54 -13.10
C ASP A 274 -8.80 3.73 -11.82
N PHE A 275 -8.82 2.39 -11.91
CA PHE A 275 -8.87 1.44 -10.79
C PHE A 275 -7.48 0.93 -10.38
N VAL A 276 -6.44 1.73 -10.64
CA VAL A 276 -5.08 1.41 -10.24
C VAL A 276 -4.49 2.59 -9.46
N SER A 277 -3.98 2.32 -8.27
CA SER A 277 -3.19 3.24 -7.45
C SER A 277 -1.89 2.59 -7.00
N VAL A 278 -1.19 3.19 -6.05
CA VAL A 278 0.11 2.71 -5.55
C VAL A 278 0.13 2.71 -4.04
N CYS A 279 0.90 1.80 -3.44
CA CYS A 279 1.13 1.74 -2.01
C CYS A 279 2.54 1.27 -1.66
N THR A 280 2.93 1.46 -0.41
CA THR A 280 4.21 0.97 0.09
C THR A 280 4.10 -0.31 0.90
N ASP A 281 3.02 -0.49 1.66
CA ASP A 281 2.86 -1.60 2.60
C ASP A 281 3.95 -1.56 3.70
N ASP A 282 4.76 -2.60 3.87
CA ASP A 282 5.87 -2.67 4.84
C ASP A 282 7.12 -1.96 4.32
N VAL A 283 7.50 -0.83 4.93
CA VAL A 283 8.71 -0.08 4.58
C VAL A 283 9.63 0.07 5.78
N HIS A 284 10.91 -0.22 5.58
CA HIS A 284 11.91 -0.06 6.61
C HIS A 284 12.44 1.39 6.68
N ALA A 285 12.76 1.86 7.88
CA ALA A 285 13.34 3.18 8.11
C ALA A 285 14.57 3.47 7.22
N LYS A 286 15.41 2.46 6.96
CA LYS A 286 16.57 2.60 6.07
C LYS A 286 16.17 2.99 4.65
N ASP A 287 15.12 2.36 4.12
CA ASP A 287 14.66 2.62 2.76
C ASP A 287 14.02 4.01 2.67
N LEU A 288 13.27 4.43 3.68
CA LEU A 288 12.75 5.80 3.78
C LEU A 288 13.86 6.85 3.72
N LEU A 289 15.00 6.59 4.34
CA LEU A 289 16.14 7.51 4.34
C LEU A 289 16.90 7.52 3.01
N THR A 290 17.01 6.39 2.33
CA THR A 290 17.94 6.19 1.22
C THR A 290 17.30 6.22 -0.16
N VAL A 291 16.08 5.71 -0.29
CA VAL A 291 15.39 5.58 -1.58
C VAL A 291 14.06 6.33 -1.66
N GLY A 292 13.43 6.61 -0.53
CA GLY A 292 12.17 7.36 -0.44
C GLY A 292 10.97 6.51 -0.08
N HIS A 293 9.79 7.03 -0.36
CA HIS A 293 8.48 6.47 -0.04
C HIS A 293 7.67 6.23 -1.33
N ILE A 294 6.48 6.82 -1.49
CA ILE A 294 5.69 6.69 -2.74
C ILE A 294 6.45 7.15 -3.98
N ASN A 295 7.33 8.15 -3.88
CA ASN A 295 8.20 8.54 -4.99
C ASN A 295 9.07 7.37 -5.50
N ASN A 296 9.49 6.44 -4.63
CA ASN A 296 10.22 5.24 -5.02
C ASN A 296 9.32 4.24 -5.76
N VAL A 297 8.04 4.11 -5.34
CA VAL A 297 7.05 3.28 -6.07
C VAL A 297 6.83 3.87 -7.46
N VAL A 298 6.64 5.19 -7.57
CA VAL A 298 6.52 5.91 -8.86
C VAL A 298 7.73 5.62 -9.74
N ARG A 299 8.95 5.81 -9.22
CA ARG A 299 10.19 5.56 -9.98
C ARG A 299 10.29 4.12 -10.51
N LYS A 300 9.96 3.13 -9.67
CA LYS A 300 9.98 1.72 -10.06
C LYS A 300 8.90 1.40 -11.10
N ALA A 301 7.71 1.96 -10.96
CA ALA A 301 6.60 1.75 -11.91
C ALA A 301 6.92 2.35 -13.29
N VAL A 302 7.51 3.55 -13.33
CA VAL A 302 8.02 4.17 -14.57
C VAL A 302 9.13 3.33 -15.19
N ALA A 303 10.10 2.87 -14.39
CA ALA A 303 11.17 1.97 -14.85
C ALA A 303 10.63 0.63 -15.39
N SER A 304 9.44 0.20 -14.97
CA SER A 304 8.74 -0.99 -15.44
C SER A 304 7.90 -0.75 -16.72
N GLY A 305 7.87 0.49 -17.24
CA GLY A 305 7.31 0.82 -18.55
C GLY A 305 5.99 1.59 -18.54
N LEU A 306 5.52 2.10 -17.39
CA LEU A 306 4.39 3.00 -17.34
C LEU A 306 4.80 4.45 -17.65
N ASP A 307 3.91 5.22 -18.26
CA ASP A 307 4.11 6.68 -18.45
C ASP A 307 4.11 7.41 -17.09
N GLY A 308 5.06 8.31 -16.90
CA GLY A 308 5.21 9.03 -15.62
C GLY A 308 3.98 9.84 -15.23
N ARG A 309 3.26 10.44 -16.20
CA ARG A 309 2.01 11.17 -15.93
C ARG A 309 0.92 10.25 -15.40
N GLU A 310 0.82 9.05 -15.96
CA GLU A 310 -0.14 8.04 -15.49
C GLU A 310 0.20 7.57 -14.07
N VAL A 311 1.48 7.32 -13.79
CA VAL A 311 1.89 6.87 -12.45
C VAL A 311 1.70 7.98 -11.42
N VAL A 312 1.97 9.25 -11.76
CA VAL A 312 1.64 10.39 -10.87
C VAL A 312 0.13 10.45 -10.62
N LYS A 313 -0.72 10.26 -11.64
CA LYS A 313 -2.18 10.19 -11.47
C LYS A 313 -2.57 9.02 -10.54
N MET A 314 -1.95 7.85 -10.67
CA MET A 314 -2.18 6.69 -9.79
C MET A 314 -1.80 7.00 -8.34
N ALA A 315 -0.68 7.69 -8.13
CA ALA A 315 -0.17 8.06 -6.81
C ALA A 315 -0.87 9.27 -6.16
N THR A 316 -1.83 9.88 -6.85
CA THR A 316 -2.52 11.10 -6.40
C THR A 316 -4.03 10.99 -6.59
N PHE A 317 -4.53 11.28 -7.79
CA PHE A 317 -5.97 11.37 -8.08
C PHE A 317 -6.69 10.02 -7.96
N ASN A 318 -6.12 8.94 -8.50
CA ASN A 318 -6.73 7.62 -8.39
C ASN A 318 -6.74 7.14 -6.93
N ALA A 319 -5.64 7.34 -6.19
CA ALA A 319 -5.55 7.03 -4.77
C ALA A 319 -6.60 7.78 -3.93
N ALA A 320 -6.82 9.07 -4.22
CA ALA A 320 -7.88 9.85 -3.59
C ALA A 320 -9.29 9.30 -3.93
N ARG A 321 -9.51 8.95 -5.19
CA ARG A 321 -10.81 8.42 -5.66
C ARG A 321 -11.12 7.04 -5.11
N GLU A 322 -10.13 6.21 -4.87
CA GLU A 322 -10.26 4.91 -4.23
C GLU A 322 -10.98 5.01 -2.87
N TYR A 323 -10.59 5.99 -2.06
CA TYR A 323 -11.21 6.26 -0.75
C TYR A 323 -12.42 7.20 -0.81
N GLY A 324 -12.79 7.66 -2.00
CA GLY A 324 -13.89 8.60 -2.18
C GLY A 324 -13.58 10.02 -1.68
N PHE A 325 -12.32 10.40 -1.57
CA PHE A 325 -11.93 11.78 -1.29
C PHE A 325 -12.21 12.66 -2.53
N ASP A 326 -12.94 13.75 -2.34
CA ASP A 326 -13.33 14.65 -3.42
C ASP A 326 -12.62 16.02 -3.36
N ASP A 327 -11.72 16.19 -2.40
CA ASP A 327 -10.92 17.39 -2.17
C ASP A 327 -9.42 17.14 -2.00
N LEU A 328 -8.94 15.94 -2.36
CA LEU A 328 -7.53 15.52 -2.35
C LEU A 328 -7.10 14.93 -3.70
N GLY A 329 -5.79 14.84 -3.90
CA GLY A 329 -5.18 14.15 -5.04
C GLY A 329 -5.19 14.91 -6.35
N ALA A 330 -5.70 16.16 -6.37
CA ALA A 330 -5.64 17.05 -7.52
C ALA A 330 -5.38 18.49 -7.05
N ILE A 331 -4.96 19.34 -7.98
CA ILE A 331 -4.81 20.78 -7.74
C ILE A 331 -5.89 21.47 -8.58
N ALA A 332 -6.96 21.88 -7.92
CA ALA A 332 -8.10 22.53 -8.53
C ALA A 332 -8.83 23.41 -7.49
N PRO A 333 -9.63 24.39 -7.89
CA PRO A 333 -10.36 25.24 -6.94
C PRO A 333 -11.18 24.43 -5.94
N GLY A 334 -10.98 24.71 -4.65
CA GLY A 334 -11.62 24.01 -3.53
C GLY A 334 -10.96 22.73 -3.07
N TYR A 335 -9.89 22.26 -3.72
CA TYR A 335 -9.06 21.18 -3.25
C TYR A 335 -8.09 21.65 -2.18
N ILE A 336 -7.69 20.76 -1.30
CA ILE A 336 -6.65 21.01 -0.30
C ILE A 336 -5.32 21.22 -1.03
N ALA A 337 -4.57 22.24 -0.64
CA ALA A 337 -3.32 22.62 -1.27
C ALA A 337 -2.13 21.76 -0.79
N ASP A 338 -2.24 20.44 -1.02
CA ASP A 338 -1.14 19.49 -0.85
C ASP A 338 -0.42 19.36 -2.19
N ILE A 339 0.78 19.94 -2.28
CA ILE A 339 1.46 20.24 -3.54
C ILE A 339 2.94 19.91 -3.42
N GLN A 340 3.54 19.47 -4.53
CA GLN A 340 4.99 19.31 -4.63
C GLN A 340 5.54 19.83 -5.95
N LEU A 341 6.78 20.31 -5.91
CA LEU A 341 7.56 20.75 -7.07
C LEU A 341 8.65 19.73 -7.37
N VAL A 342 8.65 19.20 -8.60
CA VAL A 342 9.59 18.15 -9.05
C VAL A 342 10.29 18.55 -10.35
N ASP A 343 11.50 18.05 -10.57
CA ASP A 343 12.24 18.29 -11.82
C ASP A 343 11.72 17.42 -12.98
N ALA A 344 11.13 16.24 -12.68
CA ALA A 344 10.55 15.32 -13.66
C ALA A 344 9.40 14.52 -13.06
N LEU A 345 8.53 13.94 -13.93
CA LEU A 345 7.40 13.10 -13.55
C LEU A 345 7.81 11.60 -13.44
N ASP A 346 8.91 11.32 -12.77
CA ASP A 346 9.57 10.00 -12.72
C ASP A 346 9.83 9.47 -11.30
N GLY A 347 9.25 10.10 -10.28
CA GLY A 347 9.54 9.80 -8.89
C GLY A 347 10.81 10.44 -8.35
N SER A 348 11.33 11.46 -9.02
CA SER A 348 12.42 12.31 -8.53
C SER A 348 12.05 12.91 -7.18
N ARG A 349 13.07 13.16 -6.36
CA ARG A 349 12.87 13.80 -5.07
C ARG A 349 12.36 15.23 -5.25
N PRO A 350 11.27 15.63 -4.57
CA PRO A 350 10.76 16.99 -4.67
C PRO A 350 11.76 18.05 -4.20
N LYS A 351 11.72 19.20 -4.85
CA LYS A 351 12.44 20.42 -4.42
C LYS A 351 11.71 21.12 -3.31
N ALA A 352 10.39 21.16 -3.36
CA ALA A 352 9.54 21.74 -2.33
C ALA A 352 8.28 20.90 -2.16
N VAL A 353 7.80 20.80 -0.93
CA VAL A 353 6.55 20.12 -0.58
C VAL A 353 5.74 21.03 0.32
N PHE A 354 4.47 21.19 -0.03
CA PHE A 354 3.49 21.96 0.73
C PHE A 354 2.37 21.04 1.20
N THR A 355 1.95 21.20 2.45
CA THR A 355 0.72 20.62 2.98
C THR A 355 -0.20 21.76 3.41
N GLU A 356 -1.45 21.72 2.91
CA GLU A 356 -2.40 22.82 3.16
C GLU A 356 -1.80 24.21 2.86
N GLY A 357 -1.01 24.31 1.78
CA GLY A 357 -0.36 25.55 1.37
C GLY A 357 0.82 25.98 2.23
N VAL A 358 1.20 25.23 3.26
CA VAL A 358 2.36 25.49 4.11
C VAL A 358 3.57 24.71 3.60
N LEU A 359 4.69 25.38 3.35
CA LEU A 359 5.95 24.75 2.98
C LEU A 359 6.46 23.89 4.15
N VAL A 360 6.49 22.57 3.96
CA VAL A 360 6.88 21.60 5.02
C VAL A 360 8.21 20.91 4.76
N ALA A 361 8.66 20.91 3.50
CA ALA A 361 9.99 20.40 3.15
C ALA A 361 10.55 21.14 1.94
N GLU A 362 11.86 21.38 1.94
CA GLU A 362 12.60 22.00 0.86
C GLU A 362 13.99 21.37 0.72
N ASP A 363 14.43 21.15 -0.52
CA ASP A 363 15.73 20.51 -0.85
C ASP A 363 15.98 19.22 -0.06
N GLY A 364 14.92 18.45 0.15
CA GLY A 364 14.97 17.21 0.87
C GLY A 364 15.10 17.32 2.38
N LYS A 365 14.90 18.50 2.95
CA LYS A 365 14.92 18.75 4.40
C LYS A 365 13.51 19.03 4.90
N TYR A 366 13.12 18.35 5.96
CA TYR A 366 11.89 18.66 6.67
C TYR A 366 12.03 19.96 7.47
N LEU A 367 11.02 20.83 7.41
CA LEU A 367 11.02 22.16 8.05
C LEU A 367 10.22 22.21 9.37
N GLY A 368 9.55 21.12 9.75
CA GLY A 368 8.69 21.05 10.94
C GLY A 368 9.43 20.83 12.29
N GLY A 369 10.76 20.95 12.30
CA GLY A 369 11.57 20.81 13.51
C GLY A 369 12.09 19.40 13.75
N ASP A 370 12.70 19.18 14.92
CA ASP A 370 13.32 17.92 15.29
C ASP A 370 12.30 16.89 15.79
N CYS A 371 12.65 15.59 15.63
CA CYS A 371 11.90 14.52 16.27
C CYS A 371 11.86 14.73 17.77
N LYS A 372 10.66 14.67 18.32
CA LYS A 372 10.49 14.68 19.78
C LYS A 372 10.53 13.23 20.26
N THR A 373 11.43 12.94 21.17
CA THR A 373 11.31 11.78 22.03
C THR A 373 10.40 12.19 23.18
N ALA A 374 9.16 11.73 23.17
CA ALA A 374 8.28 11.92 24.31
C ALA A 374 8.20 10.60 25.07
N ASP A 375 8.24 10.68 26.39
CA ASP A 375 7.80 9.58 27.24
C ASP A 375 6.29 9.51 27.10
N TYR A 376 5.83 8.44 26.46
CA TYR A 376 4.41 8.10 26.40
C TYR A 376 4.11 7.18 27.57
N ASP A 377 3.12 7.55 28.38
CA ASP A 377 2.62 6.70 29.45
C ASP A 377 1.75 5.58 28.85
N LEU A 378 2.42 4.61 28.25
CA LEU A 378 1.78 3.46 27.65
C LEU A 378 2.01 2.22 28.52
N PRO A 379 0.99 1.37 28.72
CA PRO A 379 1.16 0.15 29.49
C PRO A 379 2.12 -0.81 28.78
N ASN A 380 2.98 -1.47 29.54
CA ASN A 380 3.78 -2.56 29.00
C ASN A 380 2.92 -3.82 28.85
N THR A 381 2.55 -4.15 27.62
CA THR A 381 1.76 -5.35 27.27
C THR A 381 2.63 -6.52 26.82
N VAL A 382 3.95 -6.33 26.71
CA VAL A 382 4.89 -7.34 26.25
C VAL A 382 5.53 -8.06 27.45
N ASN A 383 5.17 -9.33 27.64
CA ASN A 383 5.64 -10.20 28.71
C ASN A 383 6.33 -11.43 28.09
N MET A 384 7.62 -11.29 27.80
CA MET A 384 8.41 -12.36 27.17
C MET A 384 8.62 -13.54 28.13
N PRO A 385 8.59 -14.80 27.61
CA PRO A 385 9.02 -15.94 28.40
C PRO A 385 10.52 -15.81 28.72
N GLN A 386 10.92 -16.34 29.87
CA GLN A 386 12.31 -16.36 30.25
C GLN A 386 13.13 -17.22 29.29
N ILE A 387 14.20 -16.66 28.72
CA ILE A 387 15.14 -17.30 27.84
C ILE A 387 16.47 -17.39 28.57
N ALA A 388 16.83 -18.62 28.99
CA ALA A 388 18.01 -18.84 29.81
C ALA A 388 19.33 -18.76 29.02
N GLY A 389 19.32 -19.21 27.77
CA GLY A 389 20.52 -19.22 26.94
C GLY A 389 20.27 -19.81 25.54
N PRO A 390 21.32 -20.01 24.73
CA PRO A 390 21.21 -20.56 23.36
C PRO A 390 20.51 -21.93 23.29
N GLU A 391 20.64 -22.74 24.33
CA GLU A 391 19.97 -24.05 24.46
C GLU A 391 18.45 -23.93 24.50
N SER A 392 17.93 -22.74 24.81
CA SER A 392 16.49 -22.46 24.76
C SER A 392 15.92 -22.47 23.33
N PHE A 393 16.77 -22.45 22.32
CA PHE A 393 16.41 -22.34 20.92
C PHE A 393 16.73 -23.58 20.08
N VAL A 394 17.05 -24.69 20.72
CA VAL A 394 17.29 -25.99 20.05
C VAL A 394 16.03 -26.82 20.02
N LEU A 395 15.79 -27.52 18.92
CA LEU A 395 14.69 -28.49 18.82
C LEU A 395 15.16 -29.81 19.46
N ARG A 396 14.63 -30.09 20.66
CA ARG A 396 14.95 -31.35 21.36
C ARG A 396 14.10 -32.50 20.82
N VAL A 397 14.70 -33.69 20.82
CA VAL A 397 13.96 -34.94 20.55
C VAL A 397 13.08 -35.31 21.75
N PRO A 398 12.04 -36.13 21.56
CA PRO A 398 11.24 -36.64 22.67
C PRO A 398 12.11 -37.36 23.72
N GLU A 399 11.71 -37.28 24.98
CA GLU A 399 12.39 -37.96 26.06
C GLU A 399 12.43 -39.48 25.80
N GLY A 400 13.59 -40.11 26.03
CA GLY A 400 13.79 -41.55 25.76
C GLY A 400 14.06 -41.92 24.29
N TYR A 401 14.15 -40.91 23.38
CA TYR A 401 14.52 -41.19 22.00
C TYR A 401 15.99 -41.60 21.87
N THR A 402 16.26 -42.77 21.22
CA THR A 402 17.60 -43.36 21.08
C THR A 402 18.12 -43.46 19.65
N GLY A 403 17.36 -42.96 18.67
CA GLY A 403 17.77 -43.01 17.27
C GLY A 403 18.84 -41.96 16.92
N ASP A 404 19.71 -42.29 15.96
CA ASP A 404 20.74 -41.40 15.45
C ASP A 404 20.19 -40.31 14.51
N THR A 405 18.97 -40.51 13.97
CA THR A 405 18.25 -39.54 13.11
C THR A 405 16.81 -39.45 13.53
N ILE A 406 16.17 -38.35 13.24
CA ILE A 406 14.74 -38.11 13.48
C ILE A 406 14.11 -37.38 12.30
N ARG A 407 12.89 -37.76 11.96
CA ARG A 407 12.09 -37.11 10.93
C ARG A 407 11.51 -35.82 11.46
N VAL A 408 11.90 -34.69 10.83
CA VAL A 408 11.50 -33.33 11.21
C VAL A 408 10.73 -32.69 10.06
N ASN A 409 9.65 -32.03 10.38
CA ASN A 409 8.95 -31.15 9.43
C ASN A 409 9.75 -29.86 9.24
N VAL A 410 10.36 -29.71 8.06
CA VAL A 410 11.13 -28.51 7.68
C VAL A 410 10.24 -27.59 6.85
N MET A 411 10.13 -26.34 7.28
CA MET A 411 9.44 -25.32 6.48
C MET A 411 10.34 -24.86 5.35
N VAL A 412 9.79 -24.75 4.13
CA VAL A 412 10.50 -24.35 2.92
C VAL A 412 9.70 -23.25 2.22
N SER A 413 10.36 -22.20 1.80
CA SER A 413 9.76 -21.20 0.90
C SER A 413 9.72 -21.74 -0.52
N GLU A 414 8.64 -21.52 -1.25
CA GLU A 414 8.58 -21.87 -2.66
C GLU A 414 9.52 -20.97 -3.48
N ASP A 415 10.08 -21.53 -4.55
CA ASP A 415 11.07 -20.87 -5.41
C ASP A 415 10.60 -19.48 -5.85
N GLY A 416 11.36 -18.45 -5.46
CA GLY A 416 11.11 -17.05 -5.81
C GLY A 416 9.89 -16.42 -5.13
N ASN A 417 9.10 -17.21 -4.39
CA ASN A 417 7.93 -16.73 -3.69
C ASN A 417 8.06 -16.89 -2.18
N ARG A 418 8.30 -15.78 -1.48
CA ARG A 418 8.49 -15.77 -0.03
C ARG A 418 7.18 -15.79 0.76
N ILE A 419 6.04 -15.66 0.10
CA ILE A 419 4.71 -15.69 0.71
C ILE A 419 4.24 -17.12 0.90
N LEU A 420 4.41 -17.97 -0.13
CA LEU A 420 4.02 -19.37 -0.06
C LEU A 420 5.10 -20.21 0.59
N ARG A 421 4.66 -21.07 1.50
CA ARG A 421 5.50 -22.00 2.24
C ARG A 421 4.82 -23.37 2.25
N HIS A 422 5.64 -24.41 2.20
CA HIS A 422 5.19 -25.77 2.40
C HIS A 422 6.07 -26.48 3.43
N VAL A 423 5.67 -27.67 3.83
CA VAL A 423 6.39 -28.46 4.83
C VAL A 423 6.94 -29.71 4.16
N GLU A 424 8.23 -29.94 4.29
CA GLU A 424 8.92 -31.15 3.84
C GLU A 424 9.36 -31.99 5.04
N PRO A 425 9.03 -33.26 5.11
CA PRO A 425 9.58 -34.15 6.11
C PRO A 425 11.02 -34.56 5.72
N VAL A 426 11.98 -34.19 6.57
CA VAL A 426 13.42 -34.45 6.36
C VAL A 426 13.98 -35.28 7.51
N GLU A 427 14.79 -36.30 7.21
CA GLU A 427 15.57 -37.01 8.22
C GLU A 427 16.79 -36.20 8.61
N LEU A 428 16.86 -35.77 9.87
CA LEU A 428 17.96 -34.98 10.41
C LEU A 428 18.70 -35.76 11.50
N PRO A 429 20.02 -35.59 11.62
CA PRO A 429 20.80 -36.21 12.68
C PRO A 429 20.36 -35.74 14.07
N VAL A 430 20.54 -36.62 15.05
CA VAL A 430 20.33 -36.32 16.48
C VAL A 430 21.70 -36.30 17.17
N ARG A 431 21.97 -35.25 17.92
CA ARG A 431 23.17 -35.11 18.74
C ARG A 431 22.81 -34.50 20.08
N ASP A 432 23.27 -35.10 21.18
CA ASP A 432 23.05 -34.65 22.55
C ASP A 432 21.56 -34.41 22.88
N GLY A 433 20.70 -35.32 22.37
CA GLY A 433 19.24 -35.24 22.59
C GLY A 433 18.54 -34.10 21.86
N ALA A 434 19.15 -33.58 20.80
CA ALA A 434 18.61 -32.48 19.98
C ALA A 434 18.82 -32.75 18.49
N VAL A 435 17.98 -32.12 17.67
CA VAL A 435 18.12 -32.14 16.20
C VAL A 435 19.39 -31.34 15.82
N ASP A 436 20.29 -31.96 15.06
CA ASP A 436 21.51 -31.33 14.58
C ASP A 436 21.33 -30.86 13.13
N ILE A 437 21.37 -29.54 12.92
CA ILE A 437 21.29 -28.92 11.60
C ILE A 437 22.66 -28.41 11.10
N SER A 438 23.76 -28.74 11.83
CA SER A 438 25.08 -28.21 11.52
C SER A 438 25.65 -28.67 10.17
N GLY A 439 25.20 -29.82 9.68
CA GLY A 439 25.61 -30.41 8.39
C GLY A 439 25.01 -29.72 7.16
N ASP A 440 23.93 -28.98 7.28
CA ASP A 440 23.26 -28.29 6.17
C ASP A 440 23.24 -26.77 6.41
N PRO A 441 24.02 -25.98 5.63
CA PRO A 441 24.11 -24.53 5.78
C PRO A 441 22.80 -23.78 5.44
N THR A 442 21.86 -24.41 4.80
CA THR A 442 20.58 -23.80 4.42
C THR A 442 19.56 -23.86 5.57
N LEU A 443 19.78 -24.74 6.56
CA LEU A 443 18.85 -24.92 7.68
C LEU A 443 19.14 -23.94 8.82
N VAL A 444 18.07 -23.43 9.42
CA VAL A 444 18.11 -22.61 10.63
C VAL A 444 17.00 -23.01 11.59
N PHE A 445 17.22 -22.81 12.89
CA PHE A 445 16.14 -22.84 13.86
C PHE A 445 15.41 -21.51 13.87
N VAL A 446 14.09 -21.57 13.81
CA VAL A 446 13.18 -20.41 13.98
C VAL A 446 12.40 -20.62 15.26
N CYS A 447 12.47 -19.64 16.16
CA CYS A 447 11.74 -19.66 17.41
C CYS A 447 10.60 -18.65 17.39
N CYS A 448 9.39 -19.12 17.66
CA CYS A 448 8.22 -18.30 17.91
C CYS A 448 7.90 -18.34 19.40
N ALA A 449 8.14 -17.24 20.10
CA ALA A 449 7.90 -17.10 21.53
C ALA A 449 6.66 -16.27 21.82
N ASN A 450 5.77 -16.76 22.68
CA ASN A 450 4.60 -15.99 23.10
C ASN A 450 5.03 -14.80 23.95
N ARG A 451 4.76 -13.59 23.47
CA ARG A 451 5.14 -12.33 24.15
C ARG A 451 4.03 -11.72 25.01
N TYR A 452 2.91 -12.40 25.17
CA TYR A 452 1.74 -11.89 25.87
C TYR A 452 1.55 -12.50 27.27
N GLY A 453 2.62 -13.05 27.86
CA GLY A 453 2.59 -13.62 29.21
C GLY A 453 1.87 -14.97 29.34
N ARG A 454 1.45 -15.58 28.21
CA ARG A 454 0.77 -16.88 28.21
C ARG A 454 1.75 -18.06 28.27
N GLY A 455 3.04 -17.76 28.33
CA GLY A 455 4.10 -18.76 28.29
C GLY A 455 4.22 -19.45 26.92
N GLY A 456 5.19 -20.34 26.82
CA GLY A 456 5.39 -21.16 25.65
C GLY A 456 6.22 -20.50 24.54
N LYS A 457 6.86 -21.40 23.81
CA LYS A 457 7.60 -21.11 22.60
C LYS A 457 7.54 -22.33 21.69
N THR A 458 7.56 -22.11 20.39
CA THR A 458 7.69 -23.16 19.39
C THR A 458 9.00 -22.99 18.65
N ILE A 459 9.70 -24.10 18.40
CA ILE A 459 10.92 -24.12 17.60
C ILE A 459 10.63 -24.97 16.37
N ALA A 460 10.95 -24.40 15.22
CA ALA A 460 10.84 -25.07 13.92
C ALA A 460 12.19 -25.05 13.20
N VAL A 461 12.36 -25.96 12.26
CA VAL A 461 13.46 -25.93 11.30
C VAL A 461 12.96 -25.30 10.01
N TYR A 462 13.72 -24.37 9.47
CA TYR A 462 13.41 -23.66 8.25
C TYR A 462 14.58 -23.74 7.27
N ARG A 463 14.27 -24.00 5.98
CA ARG A 463 15.25 -24.01 4.89
C ARG A 463 15.26 -22.67 4.18
N ASP A 464 16.45 -22.10 3.96
CA ASP A 464 16.66 -20.83 3.23
C ASP A 464 15.84 -19.66 3.81
N PHE A 465 15.79 -19.59 5.16
CA PHE A 465 15.14 -18.49 5.86
C PHE A 465 15.88 -17.18 5.58
N GLY A 466 15.38 -16.41 4.61
CA GLY A 466 15.85 -15.07 4.32
C GLY A 466 15.45 -14.07 5.41
N HIS A 467 15.95 -12.83 5.35
CA HIS A 467 15.65 -11.76 6.30
C HIS A 467 14.18 -11.32 6.24
N HIS A 468 13.27 -12.16 6.69
CA HIS A 468 11.86 -11.84 6.86
C HIS A 468 11.58 -11.49 8.31
N PHE A 469 11.63 -10.19 8.61
CA PHE A 469 11.00 -9.68 9.82
C PHE A 469 9.54 -9.39 9.49
N ALA A 470 8.83 -10.13 10.05
CA ALA A 470 7.54 -10.48 9.94
C ALA A 470 6.44 -9.61 10.44
N ARG A 471 5.38 -9.66 9.73
CA ARG A 471 4.03 -9.30 10.08
C ARG A 471 3.42 -10.14 11.20
N GLN A 472 4.16 -11.11 11.76
CA GLN A 472 3.60 -11.94 12.84
C GLN A 472 3.83 -11.30 14.20
N PRO A 473 2.81 -11.27 15.06
CA PRO A 473 2.86 -10.63 16.37
C PRO A 473 3.78 -11.33 17.38
N GLN A 474 4.60 -12.25 16.94
CA GLN A 474 5.48 -13.06 17.76
C GLN A 474 6.94 -12.82 17.42
N LEU A 475 7.81 -12.92 18.43
CA LEU A 475 9.24 -12.71 18.26
C LEU A 475 9.87 -13.86 17.47
N HIS A 476 10.27 -13.60 16.23
CA HIS A 476 11.09 -14.52 15.45
C HIS A 476 12.57 -14.16 15.66
N ARG A 477 13.35 -15.13 16.08
CA ARG A 477 14.80 -14.96 16.22
C ARG A 477 15.51 -16.05 15.43
N GLN A 478 16.29 -15.66 14.45
CA GLN A 478 17.23 -16.51 13.76
C GLN A 478 18.48 -16.68 14.63
N LEU A 479 18.85 -17.90 14.93
CA LEU A 479 20.06 -18.19 15.68
C LEU A 479 21.16 -18.63 14.74
N PRO A 480 22.38 -18.12 14.88
CA PRO A 480 23.55 -18.71 14.25
C PRO A 480 23.75 -20.12 14.84
N ARG A 481 24.32 -21.02 14.02
CA ARG A 481 24.67 -22.37 14.43
C ARG A 481 25.50 -22.38 15.69
N SER A 482 25.29 -23.37 16.52
CA SER A 482 26.04 -23.62 17.76
C SER A 482 27.49 -24.09 17.48
N GLU A 483 28.32 -23.25 16.89
CA GLU A 483 29.77 -23.39 16.98
C GLU A 483 30.34 -22.17 17.70
N GLY A 484 30.89 -22.49 18.86
CA GLY A 484 31.51 -21.51 19.73
C GLY A 484 32.62 -20.75 19.06
N ARG A 485 32.35 -19.55 18.73
CA ARG A 485 33.16 -18.34 18.69
C ARG A 485 32.43 -17.31 17.84
N LEU A 486 31.93 -16.25 18.44
CA LEU A 486 31.59 -15.02 17.74
C LEU A 486 32.79 -14.60 16.87
N PRO A 487 32.62 -14.47 15.53
CA PRO A 487 33.68 -13.91 14.72
C PRO A 487 33.86 -12.46 15.15
N ARG A 488 35.10 -12.13 15.61
CA ARG A 488 35.50 -10.73 15.85
C ARG A 488 35.11 -9.92 14.62
N ARG A 489 34.46 -8.78 14.81
CA ARG A 489 34.12 -7.80 13.78
C ARG A 489 35.28 -7.66 12.82
N ARG A 490 35.13 -8.15 11.59
CA ARG A 490 36.13 -7.93 10.53
C ARG A 490 35.94 -6.51 10.03
N ASP A 491 37.01 -5.74 10.10
CA ASP A 491 37.13 -4.40 9.58
C ASP A 491 36.67 -4.37 8.10
N PRO A 492 35.63 -3.57 7.75
CA PRO A 492 35.12 -3.45 6.39
C PRO A 492 36.17 -3.03 5.37
N ALA A 493 37.23 -2.35 5.80
CA ALA A 493 38.34 -1.93 4.95
C ALA A 493 39.22 -3.11 4.48
N ARG A 494 39.26 -4.22 5.24
CA ARG A 494 40.04 -5.42 4.83
C ARG A 494 39.29 -6.26 3.78
N VAL A 495 37.95 -6.28 3.79
CA VAL A 495 37.17 -7.02 2.80
C VAL A 495 37.28 -6.35 1.43
N ARG A 496 37.24 -5.01 1.36
CA ARG A 496 37.42 -4.28 0.10
C ARG A 496 38.81 -4.50 -0.55
N ARG A 497 39.84 -4.62 0.25
CA ARG A 497 41.20 -4.86 -0.28
C ARG A 497 41.40 -6.27 -0.83
N ARG A 498 40.67 -7.26 -0.33
CA ARG A 498 40.75 -8.64 -0.82
C ARG A 498 40.00 -8.83 -2.14
N CYS A 499 38.79 -8.26 -2.25
CA CYS A 499 38.04 -8.27 -3.51
C CYS A 499 38.74 -7.53 -4.66
N LEU A 500 39.52 -6.48 -4.38
CA LEU A 500 40.30 -5.76 -5.38
C LEU A 500 41.56 -6.52 -5.80
N ARG A 501 42.18 -7.35 -4.92
CA ARG A 501 43.30 -8.22 -5.26
C ARG A 501 42.89 -9.44 -6.10
N ASP A 502 41.73 -10.01 -5.81
CA ASP A 502 41.22 -11.17 -6.55
C ASP A 502 40.74 -10.79 -7.95
N ARG A 503 40.24 -9.57 -8.16
CA ARG A 503 39.92 -9.04 -9.49
C ARG A 503 41.17 -8.75 -10.36
N ARG A 504 42.33 -8.47 -9.77
CA ARG A 504 43.58 -8.28 -10.52
C ARG A 504 44.28 -9.60 -10.85
N ARG A 505 44.00 -10.72 -10.15
CA ARG A 505 44.54 -12.05 -10.47
C ARG A 505 43.68 -12.83 -11.47
N ALA A 506 42.41 -12.46 -11.69
CA ALA A 506 41.56 -13.08 -12.71
C ALA A 506 41.66 -12.46 -14.10
N GLY A 507 42.49 -11.43 -14.29
CA GLY A 507 42.67 -10.69 -15.55
C GLY A 507 43.71 -11.23 -16.54
N ASP A 508 44.51 -12.25 -16.18
CA ASP A 508 45.64 -12.69 -16.98
C ASP A 508 45.66 -14.19 -17.35
N ALA A 509 44.54 -14.83 -17.51
CA ALA A 509 44.52 -16.18 -18.06
C ALA A 509 43.31 -16.37 -19.02
N HIS A 510 43.72 -16.64 -20.29
CA HIS A 510 42.91 -17.12 -21.41
C HIS A 510 42.16 -16.07 -22.26
N ARG A 511 42.89 -15.56 -23.28
CA ARG A 511 42.29 -15.15 -24.56
C ARG A 511 42.37 -16.33 -25.55
N PRO A 512 41.24 -16.81 -26.09
CA PRO A 512 41.25 -17.49 -27.39
C PRO A 512 41.23 -16.46 -28.50
N ALA A 513 42.04 -16.70 -29.52
CA ALA A 513 42.15 -15.88 -30.72
C ALA A 513 40.87 -15.96 -31.56
N GLY A 514 40.43 -14.82 -32.07
CA GLY A 514 39.54 -14.74 -33.23
C GLY A 514 38.12 -14.23 -32.95
N CYS A 515 37.95 -12.93 -32.80
CA CYS A 515 36.77 -12.19 -33.26
C CYS A 515 37.13 -10.69 -33.28
N ARG A 516 37.15 -10.11 -34.49
CA ARG A 516 37.34 -8.67 -34.69
C ARG A 516 36.06 -7.93 -34.34
N PRO A 517 36.11 -6.76 -33.69
CA PRO A 517 34.95 -5.93 -33.48
C PRO A 517 34.63 -5.14 -34.76
N HIS A 518 33.39 -5.15 -35.19
CA HIS A 518 32.88 -4.21 -36.17
C HIS A 518 32.68 -2.84 -35.52
N GLU A 519 33.37 -1.84 -36.04
CA GLU A 519 33.08 -0.42 -35.77
C GLU A 519 31.80 0.02 -36.51
N PRO A 520 31.02 0.93 -35.95
CA PRO A 520 29.89 1.55 -36.66
C PRO A 520 30.39 2.73 -37.50
N GLU A 521 30.12 2.68 -38.79
CA GLU A 521 30.41 3.74 -39.76
C GLU A 521 29.56 4.99 -39.49
N ALA A 522 30.29 6.11 -39.48
CA ALA A 522 29.73 7.46 -39.35
C ALA A 522 29.06 7.93 -40.65
N LEU A 523 27.90 8.54 -40.49
CA LEU A 523 27.17 9.29 -41.51
C LEU A 523 28.02 10.36 -42.18
N ARG A 524 28.19 10.27 -43.51
CA ARG A 524 28.58 11.38 -44.37
C ARG A 524 27.43 11.86 -45.23
N ARG A 525 27.28 13.16 -45.23
CA ARG A 525 26.36 14.04 -45.95
C ARG A 525 26.28 13.79 -47.44
N GLY A 526 25.08 13.92 -48.02
CA GLY A 526 24.88 14.12 -49.45
C GLY A 526 23.52 14.76 -49.74
N ARG A 527 23.54 16.07 -49.96
CA ARG A 527 22.42 16.82 -50.53
C ARG A 527 22.26 16.42 -52.00
N ARG A 528 21.02 16.17 -52.45
CA ARG A 528 20.56 16.57 -53.81
C ARG A 528 19.03 16.75 -53.82
N ARG A 529 18.64 17.86 -54.45
CA ARG A 529 17.30 18.28 -54.84
C ARG A 529 16.77 17.38 -55.96
N ASP A 530 15.46 17.07 -55.99
CA ASP A 530 14.61 17.44 -57.13
C ASP A 530 13.12 17.17 -56.86
N ARG A 531 12.39 18.16 -57.15
CA ARG A 531 11.10 18.45 -57.78
C ARG A 531 10.11 17.29 -58.05
N GLY A 532 8.91 17.42 -57.49
CA GLY A 532 7.69 17.63 -58.29
C GLY A 532 6.83 16.40 -58.54
N ARG A 533 5.67 16.38 -57.92
CA ARG A 533 4.36 16.33 -58.61
C ARG A 533 3.19 16.23 -57.65
N ALA A 534 2.37 17.24 -57.74
CA ALA A 534 1.05 17.30 -57.13
C ALA A 534 0.09 16.38 -57.88
N VAL A 535 -0.74 15.62 -57.15
CA VAL A 535 -2.00 15.11 -57.71
C VAL A 535 -3.12 15.50 -56.76
N ARG A 536 -3.98 16.38 -57.29
CA ARG A 536 -5.27 16.78 -56.71
C ARG A 536 -6.26 15.64 -56.95
N ALA A 537 -7.04 15.29 -55.93
CA ALA A 537 -8.32 14.66 -56.14
C ALA A 537 -9.40 15.33 -55.29
N ARG A 538 -10.46 15.68 -55.96
CA ARG A 538 -11.52 16.62 -55.60
C ARG A 538 -12.51 16.10 -54.58
N CYS A 539 -12.97 17.04 -53.79
CA CYS A 539 -14.24 17.08 -53.07
C CYS A 539 -15.46 16.72 -53.94
N HIS A 540 -16.38 15.97 -53.41
CA HIS A 540 -17.77 16.04 -53.79
C HIS A 540 -18.65 16.26 -52.54
N GLN A 541 -19.13 17.49 -52.46
CA GLN A 541 -20.28 17.87 -51.66
C GLN A 541 -21.55 17.35 -52.31
N ARG A 542 -22.46 16.82 -51.53
CA ARG A 542 -23.90 16.90 -51.84
C ARG A 542 -24.67 17.40 -50.64
N ARG A 543 -25.25 18.56 -50.81
CA ARG A 543 -26.33 19.15 -50.01
C ARG A 543 -27.67 18.56 -50.48
N THR A 544 -28.61 18.38 -49.54
CA THR A 544 -30.06 18.60 -49.66
C THR A 544 -30.59 18.70 -48.25
N ALA A 545 -31.01 19.84 -47.76
CA ALA A 545 -32.24 20.62 -47.94
C ALA A 545 -33.37 20.14 -46.99
N HIS A 546 -33.69 21.04 -46.06
CA HIS A 546 -34.88 21.06 -45.19
C HIS A 546 -36.19 21.10 -46.00
N PRO A 547 -37.38 20.85 -45.38
CA PRO A 547 -38.10 22.02 -44.88
C PRO A 547 -38.81 21.87 -43.53
N ALA A 548 -39.18 23.03 -43.02
CA ALA A 548 -39.86 23.41 -41.82
C ALA A 548 -41.38 23.13 -41.81
N GLY A 549 -41.98 23.21 -40.64
CA GLY A 549 -43.41 23.33 -40.39
C GLY A 549 -43.70 23.19 -38.91
N ASP A 550 -43.75 24.17 -38.23
CA ASP A 550 -44.72 25.13 -37.65
C ASP A 550 -45.88 24.53 -36.83
N ARG A 551 -45.95 25.06 -35.62
CA ARG A 551 -47.12 25.56 -34.82
C ARG A 551 -47.84 24.71 -33.78
N HIS A 552 -47.80 25.22 -32.62
CA HIS A 552 -48.79 25.82 -31.71
C HIS A 552 -49.44 25.01 -30.57
N HIS A 553 -49.35 25.63 -29.39
CA HIS A 553 -50.31 25.79 -28.27
C HIS A 553 -50.75 24.50 -27.53
N GLY A 554 -50.84 24.46 -26.22
CA GLY A 554 -51.06 25.39 -25.16
C GLY A 554 -51.47 24.65 -23.90
N ALA A 555 -51.29 25.33 -22.81
CA ALA A 555 -52.13 25.35 -21.60
C ALA A 555 -52.24 24.12 -20.67
N ALA A 556 -51.66 24.29 -19.47
CA ALA A 556 -52.29 24.35 -18.14
C ALA A 556 -53.24 23.21 -17.69
N GLY A 557 -52.99 22.70 -16.48
CA GLY A 557 -53.99 22.04 -15.65
C GLY A 557 -53.40 21.17 -14.54
N ALA A 558 -53.26 21.75 -13.37
CA ALA A 558 -53.75 21.40 -12.04
C ALA A 558 -53.67 19.93 -11.56
N ALA A 559 -52.97 19.81 -10.46
CA ALA A 559 -53.19 19.07 -9.21
C ALA A 559 -54.17 17.90 -9.20
N GLU A 560 -53.70 16.77 -8.67
CA GLU A 560 -54.48 16.02 -7.68
C GLU A 560 -53.59 15.09 -6.84
N ARG A 561 -53.88 15.10 -5.54
CA ARG A 561 -53.24 14.30 -4.47
C ARG A 561 -53.91 12.92 -4.45
N GLY A 562 -53.11 11.87 -4.43
CA GLY A 562 -53.61 10.52 -4.16
C GLY A 562 -52.84 9.88 -3.01
N HIS A 563 -53.45 9.85 -1.84
CA HIS A 563 -53.06 8.99 -0.71
C HIS A 563 -53.35 7.53 -1.04
N TYR A 564 -52.39 6.64 -0.89
CA TYR A 564 -52.66 5.22 -0.72
C TYR A 564 -51.89 4.68 0.49
N GLY A 565 -52.64 4.35 1.52
CA GLY A 565 -52.23 3.59 2.68
C GLY A 565 -52.11 2.09 2.31
N TYR A 566 -51.08 1.43 2.81
CA TYR A 566 -51.00 -0.02 2.84
C TYR A 566 -50.90 -0.50 4.29
N GLY A 567 -51.94 -1.22 4.71
CA GLY A 567 -52.00 -1.99 5.94
C GLY A 567 -51.24 -3.33 5.82
N PRO A 568 -50.96 -4.00 6.95
CA PRO A 568 -50.04 -5.15 6.98
C PRO A 568 -50.74 -6.44 6.49
N ARG A 569 -50.14 -7.12 5.51
CA ARG A 569 -50.48 -8.48 5.12
C ARG A 569 -49.62 -9.48 5.88
N GLN A 570 -50.26 -10.29 6.70
CA GLN A 570 -49.75 -11.52 7.27
C GLN A 570 -49.34 -12.49 6.15
N ARG A 571 -48.09 -12.98 6.15
CA ARG A 571 -47.67 -14.13 5.34
C ARG A 571 -47.60 -15.36 6.22
N ARG A 572 -48.33 -16.39 5.79
CA ARG A 572 -48.26 -17.77 6.29
C ARG A 572 -46.93 -18.38 5.97
N GLN A 573 -46.31 -19.09 6.92
CA GLN A 573 -45.18 -19.96 6.75
C GLN A 573 -45.56 -21.20 5.92
N PRO A 574 -44.68 -21.70 5.03
CA PRO A 574 -44.76 -23.07 4.56
C PRO A 574 -43.84 -23.97 5.38
N ASP A 575 -44.43 -25.06 5.81
CA ASP A 575 -43.88 -26.23 6.47
C ASP A 575 -42.87 -26.95 5.54
N VAL A 576 -41.60 -27.07 5.93
CA VAL A 576 -40.60 -27.86 5.21
C VAL A 576 -40.13 -28.99 6.12
N ARG A 577 -40.64 -30.18 5.81
CA ARG A 577 -40.20 -31.44 6.40
C ARG A 577 -38.76 -31.75 6.03
N THR A 578 -37.97 -31.94 7.04
CA THR A 578 -36.59 -32.47 7.05
C THR A 578 -36.50 -33.83 6.39
N ARG A 579 -35.64 -34.00 5.37
CA ARG A 579 -35.08 -35.31 5.00
C ARG A 579 -33.64 -35.34 5.45
N VAL A 580 -33.38 -36.19 6.44
CA VAL A 580 -32.06 -36.59 6.90
C VAL A 580 -31.53 -37.65 5.94
N CYS A 581 -30.41 -37.41 5.28
CA CYS A 581 -29.57 -38.43 4.69
C CYS A 581 -28.37 -38.64 5.60
N GLY A 582 -28.26 -39.81 6.18
CA GLY A 582 -27.16 -40.21 7.02
C GLY A 582 -25.87 -40.45 6.23
N CYS A 583 -24.75 -40.08 6.79
CA CYS A 583 -23.45 -40.66 6.51
C CYS A 583 -22.66 -40.79 7.81
N GLY A 584 -22.22 -41.95 8.00
CA GLY A 584 -21.36 -42.75 8.83
C GLY A 584 -20.59 -42.04 9.97
N SER A 585 -20.85 -42.58 11.14
CA SER A 585 -20.04 -42.50 12.35
C SER A 585 -18.62 -43.03 12.13
N ILE A 586 -17.60 -42.24 12.50
CA ILE A 586 -16.25 -42.72 12.77
C ILE A 586 -16.04 -42.68 14.28
N ASN A 587 -15.72 -43.88 14.82
CA ASN A 587 -15.53 -44.23 16.22
C ASN A 587 -14.47 -43.37 16.94
N GLN A 588 -14.82 -42.90 18.14
CA GLN A 588 -13.85 -42.58 19.20
C GLN A 588 -13.43 -43.89 19.92
N PRO A 589 -12.19 -44.05 20.37
CA PRO A 589 -11.85 -45.09 21.28
C PRO A 589 -12.15 -44.69 22.74
N GLU A 590 -12.85 -45.59 23.42
CA GLU A 590 -13.13 -45.56 24.85
C GLU A 590 -11.83 -45.62 25.67
N THR A 591 -11.75 -44.80 26.70
CA THR A 591 -10.76 -44.92 27.75
C THR A 591 -11.31 -45.89 28.80
N GLU A 592 -10.73 -47.07 28.92
CA GLU A 592 -10.90 -47.95 30.09
C GLU A 592 -10.08 -47.43 31.26
N LYS A 593 -10.74 -47.38 32.40
CA LYS A 593 -10.14 -47.22 33.73
C LYS A 593 -9.64 -48.58 34.25
N GLY A 594 -8.43 -48.60 34.73
CA GLY A 594 -7.84 -49.63 35.55
C GLY A 594 -6.62 -49.04 36.25
#